data_1e81c38f7a8cf340482e8796c1adb428
#
_entry.id   1e81c38f7a8cf340482e8796c1adb428
#
_cell.length_a   1.000
_cell.length_b   1.000
_cell.length_c   1.000
_cell.angle_alpha   90.00
_cell.angle_beta   90.00
_cell.angle_gamma   90.00
#
_symmetry.space_group_name_H-M   'P 1'
#
loop_
_entity.id
_entity.type
_entity.pdbx_description
1 polymer ?
#
loop_
_entity_poly.entity_id
_entity_poly.type
_entity_poly.pdbx_seq_one_letter_code
_entity_poly.pdbx_strand_id
1 'polypeptide(L)'
;SPITVIRTESKKFSDKDIREAAEFTAVFSRAWREGLASVDVFWVRAEQVTKSPPSGEYLKRGAFMIYGKRNYLRNVKLEVVLVAEKSDSGILLRVLPSTRATVYSDRVVLVPGHIPKSKLVHEVFEHLRKFCRGRGVRLLTTIDQLYRDLPTGGFHILECRGIFEGLRVYE
;
A
#
# COMPACT_ATOMS: atom_id res chain seq x y z
N SER A 1 4.10 15.08 -3.38
CA SER A 1 4.02 13.69 -3.88
C SER A 1 4.85 12.80 -2.97
N PRO A 2 4.41 11.57 -2.71
CA PRO A 2 5.19 10.64 -1.90
C PRO A 2 6.45 10.18 -2.65
N ILE A 3 7.47 9.81 -1.88
CA ILE A 3 8.71 9.25 -2.40
C ILE A 3 8.96 7.93 -1.70
N THR A 4 9.15 6.88 -2.48
CA THR A 4 9.55 5.56 -1.98
C THR A 4 11.03 5.35 -2.29
N VAL A 5 11.80 4.91 -1.32
CA VAL A 5 13.23 4.66 -1.46
C VAL A 5 13.50 3.16 -1.49
N ILE A 6 14.11 2.68 -2.57
CA ILE A 6 14.61 1.31 -2.66
C ILE A 6 16.04 1.30 -2.12
N ARG A 7 16.25 0.57 -1.02
CA ARG A 7 17.59 0.38 -0.45
C ARG A 7 18.19 -0.90 -1.01
N THR A 8 19.30 -0.79 -1.69
CA THR A 8 19.90 -1.93 -2.40
C THR A 8 21.06 -2.58 -1.65
N GLU A 9 21.66 -1.90 -0.66
CA GLU A 9 22.80 -2.41 0.14
C GLU A 9 23.86 -3.14 -0.69
N SER A 10 24.29 -2.52 -1.79
CA SER A 10 25.24 -3.08 -2.78
C SER A 10 24.69 -4.19 -3.68
N LYS A 11 23.42 -4.54 -3.56
CA LYS A 11 22.75 -5.46 -4.48
C LYS A 11 22.12 -4.69 -5.66
N LYS A 12 22.04 -5.35 -6.80
CA LYS A 12 21.29 -4.80 -7.93
C LYS A 12 19.80 -4.87 -7.63
N PHE A 13 19.06 -3.83 -7.95
CA PHE A 13 17.60 -3.86 -7.92
C PHE A 13 17.05 -4.47 -9.21
N SER A 14 15.92 -5.14 -9.13
CA SER A 14 15.23 -5.76 -10.26
C SER A 14 14.06 -4.90 -10.73
N ASP A 15 13.53 -5.22 -11.92
CA ASP A 15 12.29 -4.60 -12.41
C ASP A 15 11.11 -4.86 -11.47
N LYS A 16 11.10 -6.00 -10.79
CA LYS A 16 10.10 -6.34 -9.77
C LYS A 16 10.18 -5.38 -8.57
N ASP A 17 11.38 -5.08 -8.10
CA ASP A 17 11.58 -4.14 -6.99
C ASP A 17 11.07 -2.74 -7.35
N ILE A 18 11.36 -2.29 -8.57
CA ILE A 18 10.87 -1.01 -9.10
C ILE A 18 9.34 -1.01 -9.15
N ARG A 19 8.74 -2.08 -9.63
CA ARG A 19 7.28 -2.19 -9.73
C ARG A 19 6.60 -2.17 -8.37
N GLU A 20 7.11 -2.93 -7.40
CA GLU A 20 6.59 -2.92 -6.03
C GLU A 20 6.65 -1.52 -5.41
N ALA A 21 7.78 -0.84 -5.56
CA ALA A 21 7.96 0.52 -5.05
C ALA A 21 7.02 1.51 -5.76
N ALA A 22 6.82 1.36 -7.08
CA ALA A 22 5.91 2.20 -7.85
C ALA A 22 4.45 1.99 -7.42
N GLU A 23 4.03 0.77 -7.18
CA GLU A 23 2.70 0.45 -6.67
C GLU A 23 2.45 1.12 -5.31
N PHE A 24 3.39 1.03 -4.37
CA PHE A 24 3.30 1.73 -3.09
C PHE A 24 3.25 3.24 -3.26
N THR A 25 4.09 3.80 -4.11
CA THR A 25 4.11 5.23 -4.36
C THR A 25 2.76 5.72 -4.90
N ALA A 26 2.18 4.97 -5.83
CA ALA A 26 0.87 5.28 -6.39
C ALA A 26 -0.24 5.24 -5.33
N VAL A 27 -0.29 4.16 -4.56
CA VAL A 27 -1.33 3.91 -3.53
C VAL A 27 -1.33 4.97 -2.44
N PHE A 28 -0.16 5.42 -1.99
CA PHE A 28 -0.04 6.43 -0.93
C PHE A 28 0.02 7.87 -1.46
N SER A 29 -0.23 8.07 -2.75
CA SER A 29 -0.39 9.39 -3.33
C SER A 29 -1.82 9.93 -3.14
N ARG A 30 -2.03 11.20 -3.49
CA ARG A 30 -3.37 11.80 -3.48
C ARG A 30 -4.35 11.11 -4.43
N ALA A 31 -3.83 10.40 -5.42
CA ALA A 31 -4.65 9.70 -6.42
C ALA A 31 -5.65 8.72 -5.80
N TRP A 32 -5.27 8.03 -4.70
CA TRP A 32 -6.20 7.17 -3.97
C TRP A 32 -7.42 7.94 -3.46
N ARG A 33 -7.18 9.04 -2.78
CA ARG A 33 -8.26 9.88 -2.23
C ARG A 33 -9.09 10.52 -3.35
N GLU A 34 -8.48 10.80 -4.48
CA GLU A 34 -9.17 11.34 -5.66
C GLU A 34 -9.96 10.27 -6.43
N GLY A 35 -9.86 9.00 -6.05
CA GLY A 35 -10.60 7.90 -6.66
C GLY A 35 -10.11 7.49 -8.04
N LEU A 36 -8.84 7.76 -8.37
CA LEU A 36 -8.27 7.39 -9.66
C LEU A 36 -8.03 5.88 -9.76
N ALA A 37 -8.13 5.32 -10.94
CA ALA A 37 -7.87 3.90 -11.18
C ALA A 37 -6.39 3.59 -11.35
N SER A 38 -5.62 4.53 -11.87
CA SER A 38 -4.19 4.39 -12.12
C SER A 38 -3.50 5.75 -12.18
N VAL A 39 -2.18 5.75 -12.02
CA VAL A 39 -1.34 6.92 -12.20
C VAL A 39 0.00 6.50 -12.82
N ASP A 40 0.68 7.47 -13.41
CA ASP A 40 2.05 7.28 -13.85
C ASP A 40 2.99 7.55 -12.66
N VAL A 41 3.98 6.68 -12.51
CA VAL A 41 5.04 6.80 -11.51
C VAL A 41 6.37 6.81 -12.24
N PHE A 42 7.32 7.60 -11.80
CA PHE A 42 8.67 7.55 -12.35
C PHE A 42 9.69 7.24 -11.26
N TRP A 43 10.79 6.63 -11.65
CA TRP A 43 11.92 6.41 -10.77
C TRP A 43 13.18 7.09 -11.31
N VAL A 44 14.05 7.43 -10.40
CA VAL A 44 15.34 8.05 -10.67
C VAL A 44 16.40 7.46 -9.73
N ARG A 45 17.66 7.64 -10.06
CA ARG A 45 18.76 7.27 -9.16
C ARG A 45 18.93 8.32 -8.08
N ALA A 46 19.50 7.93 -6.95
CA ALA A 46 19.71 8.81 -5.81
C ALA A 46 20.50 10.08 -6.18
N GLU A 47 21.47 9.97 -7.07
CA GLU A 47 22.30 11.09 -7.52
C GLU A 47 21.52 12.17 -8.27
N GLN A 48 20.34 11.85 -8.78
CA GLN A 48 19.46 12.76 -9.50
C GLN A 48 18.59 13.60 -8.55
N VAL A 49 18.61 13.31 -7.25
CA VAL A 49 17.74 13.96 -6.25
C VAL A 49 18.55 14.84 -5.33
N THR A 50 18.15 16.11 -5.20
CA THR A 50 18.81 17.05 -4.28
C THR A 50 17.77 17.89 -3.53
N LYS A 51 18.17 18.36 -2.34
CA LYS A 51 17.41 19.35 -1.56
C LYS A 51 17.84 20.79 -1.86
N SER A 52 18.92 20.97 -2.63
CA SER A 52 19.43 22.29 -2.97
C SER A 52 18.72 22.84 -4.20
N PRO A 53 18.04 23.99 -4.10
CA PRO A 53 17.45 24.63 -5.27
C PRO A 53 18.53 25.21 -6.17
N PRO A 54 18.24 25.39 -7.48
CA PRO A 54 19.10 26.17 -8.36
C PRO A 54 19.32 27.58 -7.80
N SER A 55 20.43 28.21 -8.19
CA SER A 55 20.75 29.60 -7.78
C SER A 55 19.59 30.53 -8.08
N GLY A 56 19.13 31.27 -7.08
CA GLY A 56 18.03 32.23 -7.21
C GLY A 56 16.61 31.63 -7.13
N GLU A 57 16.49 30.34 -6.94
CA GLU A 57 15.19 29.67 -6.77
C GLU A 57 14.94 29.27 -5.33
N TYR A 58 13.66 29.18 -4.96
CA TYR A 58 13.21 28.72 -3.64
C TYR A 58 12.62 27.33 -3.72
N LEU A 59 13.05 26.45 -2.83
CA LEU A 59 12.51 25.12 -2.69
C LEU A 59 11.70 25.02 -1.38
N LYS A 60 10.42 24.69 -1.48
CA LYS A 60 9.55 24.52 -0.30
C LYS A 60 10.11 23.43 0.60
N ARG A 61 9.93 23.60 1.91
CA ARG A 61 10.31 22.60 2.90
C ARG A 61 9.68 21.25 2.57
N GLY A 62 10.48 20.19 2.53
CA GLY A 62 10.04 18.85 2.17
C GLY A 62 9.94 18.57 0.68
N ALA A 63 10.28 19.53 -0.17
CA ALA A 63 10.37 19.32 -1.62
C ALA A 63 11.79 18.88 -2.02
N PHE A 64 11.88 18.28 -3.21
CA PHE A 64 13.13 17.81 -3.79
C PHE A 64 13.23 18.30 -5.24
N MET A 65 14.46 18.58 -5.67
CA MET A 65 14.75 18.81 -7.08
C MET A 65 15.21 17.50 -7.71
N ILE A 66 14.72 17.21 -8.91
CA ILE A 66 15.05 16.00 -9.66
C ILE A 66 15.64 16.39 -11.00
N TYR A 67 16.85 15.96 -11.25
CA TYR A 67 17.60 16.27 -12.47
C TYR A 67 17.71 15.03 -13.36
N GLY A 68 17.86 15.31 -14.67
CA GLY A 68 18.12 14.28 -15.66
C GLY A 68 16.90 13.46 -16.05
N LYS A 69 17.16 12.29 -16.62
CA LYS A 69 16.14 11.43 -17.20
C LYS A 69 15.27 10.77 -16.12
N ARG A 70 13.96 10.86 -16.31
CA ARG A 70 12.96 10.14 -15.51
C ARG A 70 12.56 8.87 -16.24
N ASN A 71 12.50 7.77 -15.48
CA ASN A 71 12.12 6.46 -16.01
C ASN A 71 10.67 6.19 -15.59
N TYR A 72 9.74 6.26 -16.53
CA TYR A 72 8.31 6.16 -16.23
C TYR A 72 7.79 4.73 -16.25
N LEU A 73 6.95 4.42 -15.25
CA LEU A 73 6.00 3.33 -15.30
C LEU A 73 4.62 3.96 -15.55
N ARG A 74 4.01 3.58 -16.66
CA ARG A 74 2.71 4.13 -17.07
C ARG A 74 1.58 3.27 -16.50
N ASN A 75 0.46 3.93 -16.17
CA ASN A 75 -0.76 3.26 -15.73
C ASN A 75 -0.56 2.29 -14.57
N VAL A 76 0.17 2.70 -13.54
CA VAL A 76 0.33 1.93 -12.31
C VAL A 76 -1.02 1.89 -11.61
N LYS A 77 -1.59 0.71 -11.44
CA LYS A 77 -2.92 0.53 -10.84
C LYS A 77 -2.91 0.92 -9.36
N LEU A 78 -3.96 1.62 -8.95
CA LEU A 78 -4.22 1.90 -7.55
C LEU A 78 -4.93 0.71 -6.91
N GLU A 79 -4.14 -0.23 -6.46
CA GLU A 79 -4.59 -1.46 -5.84
C GLU A 79 -3.64 -1.83 -4.71
N VAL A 80 -4.19 -2.18 -3.58
CA VAL A 80 -3.43 -2.64 -2.41
C VAL A 80 -4.09 -3.90 -1.88
N VAL A 81 -3.30 -4.77 -1.28
CA VAL A 81 -3.79 -6.06 -0.78
C VAL A 81 -3.53 -6.16 0.71
N LEU A 82 -4.61 -6.37 1.46
CA LEU A 82 -4.55 -6.75 2.86
C LEU A 82 -4.36 -8.26 2.92
N VAL A 83 -3.28 -8.70 3.54
CA VAL A 83 -2.96 -10.13 3.69
C VAL A 83 -2.87 -10.52 5.15
N ALA A 84 -3.17 -11.79 5.44
CA ALA A 84 -2.98 -12.38 6.75
C ALA A 84 -1.84 -13.38 6.71
N GLU A 85 -0.85 -13.20 7.58
CA GLU A 85 0.20 -14.17 7.82
C GLU A 85 -0.12 -14.94 9.09
N LYS A 86 -0.22 -16.25 8.97
CA LYS A 86 -0.45 -17.15 10.11
C LYS A 86 0.86 -17.66 10.66
N SER A 87 0.99 -17.68 11.98
CA SER A 87 2.12 -18.24 12.69
C SER A 87 1.65 -18.90 13.97
N ASP A 88 2.57 -19.55 14.71
CA ASP A 88 2.27 -20.11 16.03
C ASP A 88 1.85 -19.05 17.04
N SER A 89 2.31 -17.80 16.86
CA SER A 89 1.95 -16.67 17.71
C SER A 89 0.57 -16.08 17.42
N GLY A 90 0.02 -16.31 16.23
CA GLY A 90 -1.28 -15.79 15.82
C GLY A 90 -1.32 -15.30 14.37
N ILE A 91 -2.21 -14.37 14.10
CA ILE A 91 -2.42 -13.77 12.78
C ILE A 91 -1.87 -12.35 12.76
N LEU A 92 -0.97 -12.08 11.83
CA LEU A 92 -0.44 -10.75 11.54
C LEU A 92 -1.04 -10.24 10.24
N LEU A 93 -1.57 -9.02 10.25
CA LEU A 93 -2.08 -8.36 9.05
C LEU A 93 -0.99 -7.49 8.43
N ARG A 94 -0.87 -7.55 7.12
CA ARG A 94 0.04 -6.70 6.35
C ARG A 94 -0.68 -6.08 5.16
N VAL A 95 -0.26 -4.89 4.80
CA VAL A 95 -0.73 -4.17 3.61
C VAL A 95 0.39 -4.19 2.59
N LEU A 96 0.18 -4.85 1.48
CA LEU A 96 1.21 -5.11 0.47
C LEU A 96 0.78 -4.62 -0.91
N PRO A 97 1.75 -4.27 -1.79
CA PRO A 97 1.44 -4.03 -3.20
C PRO A 97 1.02 -5.33 -3.88
N SER A 98 0.21 -5.22 -4.93
CA SER A 98 -0.34 -6.38 -5.65
C SER A 98 0.75 -7.35 -6.12
N THR A 99 1.85 -6.85 -6.64
CA THR A 99 2.97 -7.67 -7.11
C THR A 99 3.52 -8.60 -6.02
N ARG A 100 3.56 -8.14 -4.77
CA ARG A 100 4.08 -8.91 -3.65
C ARG A 100 3.05 -9.83 -3.01
N ALA A 101 1.78 -9.54 -3.19
CA ALA A 101 0.68 -10.21 -2.48
C ALA A 101 0.24 -11.54 -3.11
N THR A 102 0.69 -11.87 -4.31
CA THR A 102 0.23 -13.05 -5.07
C THR A 102 0.49 -14.38 -4.38
N VAL A 103 1.47 -14.45 -3.49
CA VAL A 103 1.82 -15.67 -2.74
C VAL A 103 0.91 -15.93 -1.52
N TYR A 104 0.06 -14.96 -1.16
CA TYR A 104 -0.81 -15.07 0.01
C TYR A 104 -2.19 -15.58 -0.39
N SER A 105 -2.63 -16.67 0.25
CA SER A 105 -3.96 -17.25 0.04
C SER A 105 -5.05 -16.54 0.85
N ASP A 106 -4.69 -15.90 1.97
CA ASP A 106 -5.61 -15.16 2.84
C ASP A 106 -5.46 -13.67 2.55
N ARG A 107 -6.36 -13.13 1.70
CA ARG A 107 -6.21 -11.75 1.22
C ARG A 107 -7.51 -11.04 0.92
N VAL A 108 -7.46 -9.73 0.99
CA VAL A 108 -8.50 -8.80 0.53
C VAL A 108 -7.85 -7.84 -0.45
N VAL A 109 -8.38 -7.78 -1.66
CA VAL A 109 -7.91 -6.84 -2.70
C VAL A 109 -8.75 -5.58 -2.64
N LEU A 110 -8.09 -4.45 -2.47
CA LEU A 110 -8.71 -3.14 -2.25
C LEU A 110 -8.32 -2.15 -3.35
N VAL A 111 -9.29 -1.38 -3.78
CA VAL A 111 -9.12 -0.26 -4.72
C VAL A 111 -9.81 0.98 -4.16
N PRO A 112 -9.56 2.18 -4.71
CA PRO A 112 -10.30 3.38 -4.32
C PRO A 112 -11.81 3.19 -4.50
N GLY A 113 -12.59 3.67 -3.53
CA GLY A 113 -14.05 3.56 -3.54
C GLY A 113 -14.71 4.37 -2.44
N HIS A 114 -15.92 3.99 -2.05
CA HIS A 114 -16.78 4.79 -1.18
C HIS A 114 -16.85 4.29 0.28
N ILE A 115 -16.31 3.11 0.58
CA ILE A 115 -16.29 2.61 1.95
C ILE A 115 -15.33 3.47 2.78
N PRO A 116 -15.77 4.13 3.85
CA PRO A 116 -14.88 4.89 4.72
C PRO A 116 -13.81 3.99 5.34
N LYS A 117 -12.60 4.48 5.47
CA LYS A 117 -11.46 3.72 6.03
C LYS A 117 -11.77 3.15 7.42
N SER A 118 -12.37 3.94 8.31
CA SER A 118 -12.74 3.49 9.65
C SER A 118 -13.74 2.34 9.62
N LYS A 119 -14.71 2.39 8.70
CA LYS A 119 -15.71 1.33 8.53
C LYS A 119 -15.06 0.04 8.01
N LEU A 120 -14.19 0.15 7.00
CA LEU A 120 -13.46 -1.00 6.47
C LEU A 120 -12.64 -1.69 7.57
N VAL A 121 -11.85 -0.93 8.31
CA VAL A 121 -11.01 -1.45 9.40
C VAL A 121 -11.86 -2.13 10.48
N HIS A 122 -12.95 -1.50 10.90
CA HIS A 122 -13.87 -2.08 11.89
C HIS A 122 -14.43 -3.43 11.42
N GLU A 123 -14.92 -3.50 10.19
CA GLU A 123 -15.51 -4.73 9.66
C GLU A 123 -14.49 -5.85 9.45
N VAL A 124 -13.27 -5.51 9.04
CA VAL A 124 -12.16 -6.47 8.95
C VAL A 124 -11.88 -7.09 10.33
N PHE A 125 -11.78 -6.27 11.37
CA PHE A 125 -11.52 -6.74 12.73
C PHE A 125 -12.68 -7.57 13.28
N GLU A 126 -13.91 -7.17 13.07
CA GLU A 126 -15.08 -7.96 13.49
C GLU A 126 -15.12 -9.32 12.78
N HIS A 127 -14.84 -9.35 11.50
CA HIS A 127 -14.76 -10.59 10.73
C HIS A 127 -13.66 -11.52 11.28
N LEU A 128 -12.47 -10.99 11.56
CA LEU A 128 -11.34 -11.77 12.08
C LEU A 128 -11.56 -12.21 13.54
N ARG A 129 -12.20 -11.41 14.37
CA ARG A 129 -12.58 -11.81 15.72
C ARG A 129 -13.49 -13.02 15.71
N LYS A 130 -14.48 -13.03 14.81
CA LYS A 130 -15.37 -14.20 14.64
C LYS A 130 -14.59 -15.42 14.16
N PHE A 131 -13.66 -15.24 13.23
CA PHE A 131 -12.79 -16.32 12.75
C PHE A 131 -11.92 -16.88 13.88
N CYS A 132 -11.33 -16.04 14.71
CA CYS A 132 -10.45 -16.44 15.82
C CYS A 132 -11.21 -17.07 16.98
N ARG A 133 -12.49 -16.72 17.15
CA ARG A 133 -13.31 -17.21 18.25
C ARG A 133 -13.46 -18.74 18.20
N GLY A 134 -13.16 -19.40 19.32
CA GLY A 134 -13.21 -20.86 19.43
C GLY A 134 -12.04 -21.60 18.78
N ARG A 135 -11.13 -20.91 18.12
CA ARG A 135 -9.93 -21.51 17.50
C ARG A 135 -8.66 -21.31 18.33
N GLY A 136 -8.74 -20.52 19.40
CA GLY A 136 -7.55 -20.20 20.21
C GLY A 136 -6.49 -19.37 19.48
N VAL A 137 -6.88 -18.68 18.41
CA VAL A 137 -5.98 -17.87 17.59
C VAL A 137 -6.01 -16.42 18.03
N ARG A 138 -4.82 -15.80 18.17
CA ARG A 138 -4.65 -14.39 18.50
C ARG A 138 -4.53 -13.56 17.25
N LEU A 139 -5.17 -12.39 17.25
CA LEU A 139 -4.94 -11.35 16.26
C LEU A 139 -3.82 -10.43 16.78
N LEU A 140 -2.66 -10.42 16.10
CA LEU A 140 -1.46 -9.71 16.54
C LEU A 140 -1.44 -8.23 16.14
N THR A 141 -2.11 -7.88 15.05
CA THR A 141 -2.20 -6.50 14.58
C THR A 141 -3.30 -5.75 15.30
N THR A 142 -3.04 -4.50 15.68
CA THR A 142 -4.06 -3.63 16.29
C THR A 142 -4.88 -2.90 15.23
N ILE A 143 -6.06 -2.42 15.62
CA ILE A 143 -6.91 -1.57 14.76
C ILE A 143 -6.14 -0.33 14.30
N ASP A 144 -5.45 0.35 15.22
CA ASP A 144 -4.68 1.55 14.90
C ASP A 144 -3.56 1.30 13.91
N GLN A 145 -2.89 0.15 14.02
CA GLN A 145 -1.83 -0.22 13.09
C GLN A 145 -2.37 -0.44 11.68
N LEU A 146 -3.44 -1.20 11.54
CA LEU A 146 -4.06 -1.42 10.23
C LEU A 146 -4.58 -0.12 9.63
N TYR A 147 -5.19 0.73 10.45
CA TYR A 147 -5.66 2.03 9.99
C TYR A 147 -4.53 2.90 9.43
N ARG A 148 -3.36 2.90 10.09
CA ARG A 148 -2.18 3.64 9.62
C ARG A 148 -1.56 3.05 8.36
N ASP A 149 -1.59 1.72 8.22
CA ASP A 149 -0.96 1.02 7.09
C ASP A 149 -1.75 1.17 5.78
N LEU A 150 -3.03 1.45 5.86
CA LEU A 150 -3.89 1.65 4.69
C LEU A 150 -3.77 3.07 4.12
N PRO A 151 -3.94 3.26 2.81
CA PRO A 151 -3.93 4.59 2.20
C PRO A 151 -5.06 5.48 2.74
N THR A 152 -4.88 6.79 2.58
CA THR A 152 -5.91 7.78 2.95
C THR A 152 -6.95 7.91 1.84
N GLY A 153 -8.22 7.76 2.19
CA GLY A 153 -9.36 7.86 1.28
C GLY A 153 -10.36 6.74 1.51
N GLY A 154 -11.26 6.54 0.56
CA GLY A 154 -12.26 5.48 0.60
C GLY A 154 -11.81 4.21 -0.12
N PHE A 155 -12.57 3.14 0.06
CA PHE A 155 -12.21 1.80 -0.42
C PHE A 155 -13.38 1.13 -1.13
N HIS A 156 -13.02 0.24 -2.04
CA HIS A 156 -13.91 -0.76 -2.61
C HIS A 156 -13.20 -2.12 -2.55
N ILE A 157 -13.92 -3.17 -2.17
CA ILE A 157 -13.40 -4.53 -2.07
C ILE A 157 -13.62 -5.23 -3.42
N LEU A 158 -12.52 -5.61 -4.09
CA LEU A 158 -12.59 -6.39 -5.32
C LEU A 158 -12.67 -7.88 -5.08
N GLU A 159 -11.97 -8.38 -4.07
CA GLU A 159 -11.82 -9.82 -3.84
C GLU A 159 -11.54 -10.10 -2.38
N CYS A 160 -12.16 -11.17 -1.85
CA CYS A 160 -11.85 -11.73 -0.53
C CYS A 160 -11.56 -13.22 -0.70
N ARG A 161 -10.42 -13.67 -0.18
CA ARG A 161 -10.02 -15.10 -0.22
C ARG A 161 -9.56 -15.61 1.13
N GLY A 162 -9.63 -16.93 1.28
CA GLY A 162 -9.18 -17.63 2.48
C GLY A 162 -9.99 -17.24 3.70
N ILE A 163 -9.32 -16.87 4.79
CA ILE A 163 -9.99 -16.49 6.05
C ILE A 163 -10.88 -15.26 5.91
N PHE A 164 -10.72 -14.47 4.83
CA PHE A 164 -11.53 -13.28 4.57
C PHE A 164 -12.79 -13.58 3.75
N GLU A 165 -13.01 -14.82 3.32
CA GLU A 165 -14.25 -15.18 2.64
C GLU A 165 -15.45 -14.85 3.50
N GLY A 166 -16.46 -14.26 2.90
CA GLY A 166 -17.66 -13.80 3.61
C GLY A 166 -17.54 -12.40 4.20
N LEU A 167 -16.37 -11.78 4.16
CA LEU A 167 -16.25 -10.37 4.56
C LEU A 167 -17.11 -9.51 3.64
N ARG A 168 -18.01 -8.74 4.23
CA ARG A 168 -18.88 -7.79 3.52
C ARG A 168 -18.88 -6.47 4.24
N VAL A 169 -18.66 -5.40 3.46
CA VAL A 169 -18.75 -4.03 3.95
C VAL A 169 -19.67 -3.27 2.99
N TYR A 170 -20.81 -2.86 3.51
CA TYR A 170 -21.78 -2.09 2.72
C TYR A 170 -21.36 -0.62 2.67
N GLU A 171 -21.45 -0.07 1.48
CA GLU A 171 -21.16 1.34 1.21
C GLU A 171 -22.25 2.27 1.80
#